data_149b9d9519022cacae7ad96ee468be77
#
_entry.id   149b9d9519022cacae7ad96ee468be77
#
_cell.length_a   1.000
_cell.length_b   1.000
_cell.length_c   1.000
_cell.angle_alpha   90.00
_cell.angle_beta   90.00
_cell.angle_gamma   90.00
#
_symmetry.space_group_name_H-M   'P 1'
#
loop_
_entity.id
_entity.type
_entity.pdbx_description
1 polymer ?
#
loop_
_entity_poly.entity_id
_entity_poly.type
_entity_poly.pdbx_seq_one_letter_code
_entity_poly.pdbx_strand_id
1 'polypeptide(L)'
;MKNSWICLALLVAQFAFGQSTIETNAWLKLGHKSSLSEAWSLTTSGQYRSGFGMSNDRWLTELDFKKSVNKKWDIGTELRHYVVFDRKGGIQGNFQRARVQFSVEQHINLPVGKAHIRYAVQQRQVLTGSGNNKFTARIRGEFDLPIKNFSWDPTFGVEYLASGDPDFDRSLRLGVSTGDKIAGKKLSFGYFFQRDLTNAGLHAHVLQSGIRF
;
A
#
# COMPACT_ATOMS: atom_id res chain seq x y z
N MET A 1 -11.37 -7.91 33.31
CA MET A 1 -12.62 -8.02 32.52
C MET A 1 -13.07 -6.73 31.82
N LYS A 2 -12.26 -5.66 31.71
CA LYS A 2 -12.68 -4.38 31.08
C LYS A 2 -12.46 -4.29 29.55
N ASN A 3 -11.75 -5.23 28.94
CA ASN A 3 -11.34 -5.12 27.52
C ASN A 3 -12.17 -5.97 26.54
N SER A 4 -13.12 -6.79 27.03
CA SER A 4 -13.94 -7.66 26.17
C SER A 4 -14.98 -6.88 25.35
N TRP A 5 -15.41 -5.72 25.80
CA TRP A 5 -16.40 -4.88 25.10
C TRP A 5 -15.87 -4.21 23.85
N ILE A 6 -14.55 -3.93 23.81
CA ILE A 6 -13.92 -3.31 22.63
C ILE A 6 -13.87 -4.30 21.46
N CYS A 7 -13.57 -5.57 21.75
CA CYS A 7 -13.59 -6.62 20.73
C CYS A 7 -15.00 -6.88 20.20
N LEU A 8 -16.01 -6.82 21.06
CA LEU A 8 -17.41 -6.99 20.67
C LEU A 8 -17.91 -5.82 19.82
N ALA A 9 -17.53 -4.58 20.17
CA ALA A 9 -17.88 -3.38 19.41
C ALA A 9 -17.25 -3.39 18.01
N LEU A 10 -16.01 -3.87 17.88
CA LEU A 10 -15.33 -4.05 16.60
C LEU A 10 -15.98 -5.15 15.72
N LEU A 11 -16.49 -6.22 16.34
CA LEU A 11 -17.22 -7.28 15.64
C LEU A 11 -18.60 -6.80 15.15
N VAL A 12 -19.32 -6.06 15.97
CA VAL A 12 -20.67 -5.54 15.62
C VAL A 12 -20.59 -4.47 14.54
N ALA A 13 -19.53 -3.66 14.51
CA ALA A 13 -19.32 -2.66 13.47
C ALA A 13 -19.17 -3.28 12.06
N GLN A 14 -18.80 -4.55 11.96
CA GLN A 14 -18.69 -5.26 10.67
C GLN A 14 -20.04 -5.64 10.05
N PHE A 15 -21.09 -5.77 10.85
CA PHE A 15 -22.42 -6.17 10.37
C PHE A 15 -23.33 -4.99 9.97
N ALA A 16 -22.93 -3.75 10.21
CA ALA A 16 -23.72 -2.55 9.92
C ALA A 16 -23.61 -2.04 8.47
N PHE A 17 -22.79 -2.67 7.63
CA PHE A 17 -22.63 -2.26 6.23
C PHE A 17 -23.60 -3.02 5.35
N GLY A 18 -24.67 -2.34 4.94
CA GLY A 18 -25.60 -2.80 3.92
C GLY A 18 -24.90 -3.17 2.61
N GLN A 19 -25.61 -3.71 1.65
CA GLN A 19 -25.16 -4.30 0.37
C GLN A 19 -23.98 -3.52 -0.26
N SER A 20 -22.78 -3.92 0.08
CA SER A 20 -21.54 -3.35 -0.45
C SER A 20 -20.77 -4.42 -1.21
N THR A 21 -20.21 -4.07 -2.34
CA THR A 21 -19.29 -4.96 -3.05
C THR A 21 -17.98 -5.01 -2.28
N ILE A 22 -17.73 -6.13 -1.60
CA ILE A 22 -16.52 -6.34 -0.80
C ILE A 22 -15.52 -7.10 -1.65
N GLU A 23 -14.36 -6.51 -1.88
CA GLU A 23 -13.22 -7.19 -2.48
C GLU A 23 -12.25 -7.64 -1.38
N THR A 24 -11.80 -8.89 -1.47
CA THR A 24 -10.70 -9.39 -0.63
C THR A 24 -9.49 -9.64 -1.52
N ASN A 25 -8.33 -9.14 -1.11
CA ASN A 25 -7.10 -9.26 -1.87
C ASN A 25 -5.97 -9.75 -0.97
N ALA A 26 -5.07 -10.56 -1.54
CA ALA A 26 -3.83 -10.96 -0.90
C ALA A 26 -2.63 -10.46 -1.73
N TRP A 27 -1.68 -9.80 -1.07
CA TRP A 27 -0.48 -9.26 -1.69
C TRP A 27 0.76 -9.91 -1.09
N LEU A 28 1.58 -10.48 -1.95
CA LEU A 28 2.86 -11.09 -1.58
C LEU A 28 3.98 -10.26 -2.21
N LYS A 29 4.93 -9.78 -1.41
CA LYS A 29 6.05 -8.95 -1.88
C LYS A 29 7.39 -9.59 -1.53
N LEU A 30 8.28 -9.65 -2.52
CA LEU A 30 9.67 -10.01 -2.35
C LEU A 30 10.53 -8.83 -2.80
N GLY A 31 11.49 -8.41 -1.99
CA GLY A 31 12.31 -7.25 -2.30
C GLY A 31 13.76 -7.39 -1.86
N HIS A 32 14.61 -6.60 -2.49
CA HIS A 32 16.01 -6.43 -2.13
C HIS A 32 16.33 -4.95 -2.05
N LYS A 33 16.98 -4.53 -0.94
CA LYS A 33 17.42 -3.15 -0.74
C LYS A 33 18.92 -3.06 -0.81
N SER A 34 19.42 -2.22 -1.72
CA SER A 34 20.83 -1.90 -1.88
C SER A 34 21.09 -0.45 -1.48
N SER A 35 22.13 -0.21 -0.70
CA SER A 35 22.69 1.12 -0.46
C SER A 35 23.60 1.48 -1.63
N LEU A 36 23.28 2.55 -2.36
CA LEU A 36 24.08 3.04 -3.47
C LEU A 36 25.14 4.04 -2.97
N SER A 37 24.83 4.77 -1.91
CA SER A 37 25.75 5.63 -1.16
C SER A 37 25.17 5.88 0.24
N GLU A 38 25.80 6.73 1.04
CA GLU A 38 25.29 7.14 2.36
C GLU A 38 23.90 7.77 2.29
N ALA A 39 23.60 8.51 1.23
CA ALA A 39 22.34 9.21 1.05
C ALA A 39 21.36 8.48 0.13
N TRP A 40 21.80 7.57 -0.73
CA TRP A 40 20.99 6.96 -1.76
C TRP A 40 20.76 5.46 -1.53
N SER A 41 19.54 5.01 -1.69
CA SER A 41 19.21 3.59 -1.71
C SER A 41 18.29 3.24 -2.89
N LEU A 42 18.44 2.01 -3.38
CA LEU A 42 17.58 1.40 -4.38
C LEU A 42 16.91 0.18 -3.76
N THR A 43 15.59 0.11 -3.85
CA THR A 43 14.85 -1.11 -3.55
C THR A 43 14.28 -1.68 -4.83
N THR A 44 14.63 -2.91 -5.15
CA THR A 44 14.00 -3.69 -6.23
C THR A 44 13.01 -4.65 -5.62
N SER A 45 11.82 -4.80 -6.20
CA SER A 45 10.85 -5.77 -5.69
C SER A 45 9.95 -6.34 -6.76
N GLY A 46 9.52 -7.58 -6.53
CA GLY A 46 8.42 -8.24 -7.21
C GLY A 46 7.24 -8.37 -6.25
N GLN A 47 6.03 -8.20 -6.76
CA GLN A 47 4.83 -8.38 -5.97
C GLN A 47 3.78 -9.11 -6.78
N TYR A 48 3.18 -10.14 -6.18
CA TYR A 48 1.97 -10.76 -6.68
C TYR A 48 0.76 -10.27 -5.88
N ARG A 49 -0.30 -9.91 -6.57
CA ARG A 49 -1.58 -9.52 -5.99
C ARG A 49 -2.65 -10.42 -6.51
N SER A 50 -3.22 -11.23 -5.64
CA SER A 50 -4.39 -12.04 -5.95
C SER A 50 -5.65 -11.26 -5.65
N GLY A 51 -6.56 -11.21 -6.60
CA GLY A 51 -7.91 -10.68 -6.41
C GLY A 51 -8.88 -11.83 -6.15
N PHE A 52 -9.41 -11.91 -4.94
CA PHE A 52 -10.51 -12.82 -4.65
C PHE A 52 -11.82 -12.13 -5.02
N GLY A 53 -12.59 -12.71 -5.96
CA GLY A 53 -13.84 -12.12 -6.39
C GLY A 53 -13.74 -11.31 -7.68
N MET A 54 -13.93 -9.98 -7.64
CA MET A 54 -14.10 -9.16 -8.85
C MET A 54 -12.80 -8.55 -9.38
N SER A 55 -11.73 -8.51 -8.60
CA SER A 55 -10.46 -7.95 -9.06
C SER A 55 -9.59 -8.97 -9.80
N ASN A 56 -8.79 -8.50 -10.74
CA ASN A 56 -7.89 -9.32 -11.52
C ASN A 56 -6.57 -9.56 -10.79
N ASP A 57 -6.02 -10.75 -10.93
CA ASP A 57 -4.66 -11.06 -10.49
C ASP A 57 -3.64 -10.19 -11.23
N ARG A 58 -2.56 -9.83 -10.55
CA ARG A 58 -1.50 -9.02 -11.18
C ARG A 58 -0.12 -9.30 -10.60
N TRP A 59 0.86 -9.28 -11.49
CA TRP A 59 2.27 -9.20 -11.14
C TRP A 59 2.77 -7.78 -11.26
N LEU A 60 3.64 -7.37 -10.34
CA LEU A 60 4.27 -6.07 -10.33
C LEU A 60 5.77 -6.24 -10.17
N THR A 61 6.53 -5.47 -10.94
CA THR A 61 7.94 -5.22 -10.68
C THR A 61 8.12 -3.75 -10.34
N GLU A 62 8.99 -3.46 -9.38
CA GLU A 62 9.14 -2.12 -8.83
C GLU A 62 10.61 -1.79 -8.59
N LEU A 63 11.01 -0.60 -8.97
CA LEU A 63 12.27 0.04 -8.65
C LEU A 63 11.96 1.30 -7.85
N ASP A 64 12.43 1.37 -6.61
CA ASP A 64 12.23 2.50 -5.72
C ASP A 64 13.60 3.11 -5.36
N PHE A 65 13.87 4.28 -5.92
CA PHE A 65 15.03 5.11 -5.62
C PHE A 65 14.68 6.10 -4.53
N LYS A 66 15.45 6.08 -3.44
CA LYS A 66 15.23 6.98 -2.31
C LYS A 66 16.50 7.71 -1.96
N LYS A 67 16.40 9.03 -1.78
CA LYS A 67 17.48 9.90 -1.29
C LYS A 67 17.10 10.47 0.05
N SER A 68 17.94 10.27 1.05
CA SER A 68 17.85 10.98 2.33
C SER A 68 18.51 12.36 2.18
N VAL A 69 17.70 13.40 2.22
CA VAL A 69 18.15 14.79 2.11
C VAL A 69 18.76 15.23 3.44
N ASN A 70 18.11 14.85 4.53
CA ASN A 70 18.57 15.07 5.90
C ASN A 70 17.82 14.12 6.85
N LYS A 71 18.02 14.26 8.18
CA LYS A 71 17.37 13.42 9.21
C LYS A 71 15.84 13.51 9.24
N LYS A 72 15.25 14.52 8.60
CA LYS A 72 13.80 14.78 8.61
C LYS A 72 13.12 14.54 7.27
N TRP A 73 13.87 14.54 6.17
CA TRP A 73 13.30 14.55 4.83
C TRP A 73 13.97 13.55 3.90
N ASP A 74 13.16 12.76 3.25
CA ASP A 74 13.55 11.91 2.13
C ASP A 74 12.78 12.32 0.87
N ILE A 75 13.41 12.14 -0.29
CA ILE A 75 12.75 12.23 -1.59
C ILE A 75 12.86 10.88 -2.30
N GLY A 76 11.86 10.52 -3.09
CA GLY A 76 11.83 9.23 -3.76
C GLY A 76 11.20 9.27 -5.13
N THR A 77 11.67 8.35 -5.98
CA THR A 77 11.09 8.07 -7.30
C THR A 77 10.86 6.57 -7.41
N GLU A 78 9.64 6.19 -7.72
CA GLU A 78 9.26 4.78 -7.91
C GLU A 78 8.83 4.56 -9.36
N LEU A 79 9.41 3.55 -9.99
CA LEU A 79 9.01 3.02 -11.29
C LEU A 79 8.36 1.66 -11.06
N ARG A 80 7.18 1.45 -11.60
CA ARG A 80 6.47 0.18 -11.45
C ARG A 80 5.86 -0.26 -12.78
N HIS A 81 6.07 -1.53 -13.10
CA HIS A 81 5.42 -2.21 -14.20
C HIS A 81 4.41 -3.22 -13.67
N TYR A 82 3.25 -3.32 -14.33
CA TYR A 82 2.17 -4.23 -13.99
C TYR A 82 1.86 -5.12 -15.17
N VAL A 83 1.69 -6.41 -14.89
CA VAL A 83 1.02 -7.35 -15.78
C VAL A 83 -0.27 -7.77 -15.08
N VAL A 84 -1.40 -7.41 -15.66
CA VAL A 84 -2.75 -7.71 -15.14
C VAL A 84 -3.31 -8.87 -15.94
N PHE A 85 -3.72 -9.93 -15.26
CA PHE A 85 -4.32 -11.11 -15.89
C PHE A 85 -5.83 -10.97 -15.86
N ASP A 86 -6.43 -10.55 -16.95
CA ASP A 86 -7.89 -10.51 -17.08
C ASP A 86 -8.40 -11.88 -17.54
N ARG A 87 -9.09 -12.55 -16.63
CA ARG A 87 -9.67 -13.87 -16.87
C ARG A 87 -11.20 -13.84 -16.84
N LYS A 88 -11.78 -12.64 -16.87
CA LYS A 88 -13.22 -12.42 -16.73
C LYS A 88 -13.83 -11.79 -17.98
N GLY A 89 -15.05 -12.16 -18.29
CA GLY A 89 -15.79 -11.63 -19.43
C GLY A 89 -15.40 -12.25 -20.78
N GLY A 90 -15.92 -11.68 -21.85
CA GLY A 90 -15.75 -12.19 -23.22
C GLY A 90 -14.39 -11.85 -23.84
N ILE A 91 -13.68 -10.85 -23.32
CA ILE A 91 -12.33 -10.46 -23.79
C ILE A 91 -11.37 -10.74 -22.65
N GLN A 92 -10.60 -11.82 -22.77
CA GLN A 92 -9.60 -12.23 -21.80
C GLN A 92 -8.21 -11.95 -22.34
N GLY A 93 -7.25 -11.69 -21.47
CA GLY A 93 -5.88 -11.46 -21.88
C GLY A 93 -5.00 -10.86 -20.79
N ASN A 94 -3.80 -10.46 -21.20
CA ASN A 94 -2.84 -9.82 -20.33
C ASN A 94 -2.73 -8.34 -20.73
N PHE A 95 -2.96 -7.46 -19.75
CA PHE A 95 -2.80 -6.03 -19.92
C PHE A 95 -1.55 -5.55 -19.20
N GLN A 96 -0.83 -4.63 -19.82
CA GLN A 96 0.38 -4.07 -19.21
C GLN A 96 0.18 -2.60 -18.90
N ARG A 97 0.72 -2.19 -17.77
CA ARG A 97 0.69 -0.80 -17.31
C ARG A 97 2.04 -0.42 -16.72
N ALA A 98 2.43 0.83 -16.89
CA ALA A 98 3.57 1.41 -16.21
C ALA A 98 3.10 2.51 -15.25
N ARG A 99 3.86 2.74 -14.19
CA ARG A 99 3.63 3.84 -13.25
C ARG A 99 4.95 4.48 -12.87
N VAL A 100 4.97 5.80 -12.90
CA VAL A 100 6.01 6.63 -12.30
C VAL A 100 5.40 7.34 -11.11
N GLN A 101 6.11 7.40 -9.99
CA GLN A 101 5.71 8.13 -8.80
C GLN A 101 6.88 8.95 -8.27
N PHE A 102 6.61 10.20 -7.89
CA PHE A 102 7.52 11.05 -7.13
C PHE A 102 6.95 11.25 -5.73
N SER A 103 7.82 11.26 -4.73
CA SER A 103 7.38 11.42 -3.34
C SER A 103 8.36 12.24 -2.52
N VAL A 104 7.82 12.91 -1.51
CA VAL A 104 8.54 13.56 -0.43
C VAL A 104 8.03 12.97 0.87
N GLU A 105 8.91 12.55 1.76
CA GLU A 105 8.57 11.95 3.04
C GLU A 105 9.20 12.73 4.18
N GLN A 106 8.38 13.09 5.16
CA GLN A 106 8.80 13.76 6.39
C GLN A 106 8.82 12.77 7.55
N HIS A 107 9.90 12.78 8.33
CA HIS A 107 10.07 12.00 9.55
C HIS A 107 9.93 12.89 10.77
N ILE A 108 9.06 12.49 11.70
CA ILE A 108 8.74 13.21 12.92
C ILE A 108 8.97 12.28 14.10
N ASN A 109 9.90 12.65 14.98
CA ASN A 109 10.11 11.92 16.23
C ASN A 109 9.14 12.45 17.28
N LEU A 110 8.35 11.55 17.86
CA LEU A 110 7.42 11.82 18.94
C LEU A 110 7.89 11.12 20.22
N PRO A 111 7.49 11.59 21.42
CA PRO A 111 7.89 10.94 22.67
C PRO A 111 7.48 9.46 22.77
N VAL A 112 6.40 9.08 22.08
CA VAL A 112 5.80 7.74 22.15
C VAL A 112 6.04 6.91 20.88
N GLY A 113 6.81 7.42 19.89
CA GLY A 113 7.03 6.69 18.63
C GLY A 113 7.53 7.59 17.52
N LYS A 114 7.40 7.11 16.28
CA LYS A 114 7.81 7.86 15.09
C LYS A 114 6.64 8.01 14.14
N ALA A 115 6.46 9.20 13.60
CA ALA A 115 5.48 9.45 12.56
C ALA A 115 6.19 9.73 11.23
N HIS A 116 5.59 9.28 10.15
CA HIS A 116 6.04 9.50 8.78
C HIS A 116 4.88 10.06 7.97
N ILE A 117 5.09 11.16 7.27
CA ILE A 117 4.09 11.73 6.36
C ILE A 117 4.69 11.75 4.96
N ARG A 118 4.05 11.04 4.02
CA ARG A 118 4.46 10.99 2.63
C ARG A 118 3.45 11.68 1.74
N TYR A 119 3.94 12.62 0.95
CA TYR A 119 3.23 13.25 -0.15
C TYR A 119 3.76 12.65 -1.45
N ALA A 120 2.86 12.23 -2.34
CA ALA A 120 3.27 11.64 -3.60
C ALA A 120 2.32 12.03 -4.73
N VAL A 121 2.88 12.13 -5.93
CA VAL A 121 2.15 12.22 -7.18
C VAL A 121 2.57 11.08 -8.08
N GLN A 122 1.62 10.47 -8.77
CA GLN A 122 1.89 9.34 -9.64
C GLN A 122 1.14 9.46 -10.96
N GLN A 123 1.81 9.05 -12.02
CA GLN A 123 1.21 8.86 -13.35
C GLN A 123 1.23 7.38 -13.70
N ARG A 124 0.08 6.81 -14.01
CA ARG A 124 -0.05 5.46 -14.53
C ARG A 124 -0.43 5.54 -16.01
N GLN A 125 0.28 4.80 -16.83
CA GLN A 125 0.05 4.67 -18.26
C GLN A 125 -0.40 3.26 -18.60
N VAL A 126 -1.34 3.13 -19.53
CA VAL A 126 -1.72 1.88 -20.15
C VAL A 126 -0.76 1.63 -21.30
N LEU A 127 -0.05 0.51 -21.27
CA LEU A 127 0.89 0.12 -22.32
C LEU A 127 0.20 -0.80 -23.35
N THR A 128 -0.62 -1.73 -22.87
CA THR A 128 -1.42 -2.62 -23.72
C THR A 128 -2.80 -2.85 -23.11
N GLY A 129 -3.78 -3.17 -23.94
CA GLY A 129 -5.15 -3.45 -23.53
C GLY A 129 -6.01 -2.20 -23.39
N SER A 130 -7.12 -2.33 -22.69
CA SER A 130 -8.09 -1.27 -22.47
C SER A 130 -7.84 -0.50 -21.15
N GLY A 131 -8.36 0.71 -21.08
CA GLY A 131 -8.35 1.57 -19.89
C GLY A 131 -7.70 2.92 -20.18
N ASN A 132 -7.75 3.80 -19.17
CA ASN A 132 -7.26 5.16 -19.28
C ASN A 132 -5.94 5.33 -18.51
N ASN A 133 -5.14 6.27 -18.97
CA ASN A 133 -4.02 6.79 -18.16
C ASN A 133 -4.61 7.46 -16.92
N LYS A 134 -3.89 7.40 -15.80
CA LYS A 134 -4.42 7.91 -14.53
C LYS A 134 -3.36 8.67 -13.77
N PHE A 135 -3.67 9.92 -13.45
CA PHE A 135 -2.89 10.71 -12.51
C PHE A 135 -3.49 10.53 -11.12
N THR A 136 -2.64 10.43 -10.08
CA THR A 136 -3.11 10.29 -8.70
C THR A 136 -2.20 11.08 -7.76
N ALA A 137 -2.80 11.92 -6.92
CA ALA A 137 -2.15 12.50 -5.76
C ALA A 137 -2.41 11.62 -4.53
N ARG A 138 -1.43 11.51 -3.63
CA ARG A 138 -1.50 10.67 -2.44
C ARG A 138 -0.91 11.39 -1.25
N ILE A 139 -1.58 11.26 -0.10
CA ILE A 139 -1.04 11.66 1.19
C ILE A 139 -1.16 10.45 2.11
N ARG A 140 -0.05 10.03 2.70
CA ARG A 140 0.00 8.89 3.63
C ARG A 140 0.65 9.31 4.93
N GLY A 141 -0.04 9.08 6.03
CA GLY A 141 0.49 9.18 7.38
C GLY A 141 0.71 7.79 7.95
N GLU A 142 1.84 7.55 8.59
CA GLU A 142 2.17 6.33 9.31
C GLU A 142 2.68 6.67 10.70
N PHE A 143 2.36 5.84 11.67
CA PHE A 143 2.81 5.96 13.04
C PHE A 143 3.36 4.62 13.53
N ASP A 144 4.65 4.58 13.82
CA ASP A 144 5.33 3.44 14.41
C ASP A 144 5.25 3.53 15.94
N LEU A 145 4.63 2.53 16.55
CA LEU A 145 4.48 2.44 18.01
C LEU A 145 5.44 1.40 18.57
N PRO A 146 6.59 1.81 19.13
CA PRO A 146 7.54 0.89 19.75
C PRO A 146 6.95 0.34 21.07
N ILE A 147 6.94 -0.98 21.21
CA ILE A 147 6.47 -1.67 22.41
C ILE A 147 7.67 -2.30 23.11
N LYS A 148 7.88 -1.95 24.37
CA LYS A 148 9.00 -2.48 25.16
C LYS A 148 9.00 -4.01 25.17
N ASN A 149 10.15 -4.63 24.84
CA ASN A 149 10.34 -6.08 24.77
C ASN A 149 9.48 -6.81 23.72
N PHE A 150 9.03 -6.11 22.69
CA PHE A 150 8.30 -6.70 21.58
C PHE A 150 8.97 -6.30 20.25
N SER A 151 9.39 -7.27 19.45
CA SER A 151 10.15 -7.02 18.20
C SER A 151 9.26 -6.74 16.99
N TRP A 152 7.97 -7.10 17.09
CA TRP A 152 6.99 -6.89 16.01
C TRP A 152 6.16 -5.63 16.23
N ASP A 153 6.86 -4.50 16.40
CA ASP A 153 6.20 -3.22 16.63
C ASP A 153 5.15 -2.90 15.57
N PRO A 154 3.93 -2.50 15.98
CA PRO A 154 2.89 -2.15 15.04
C PRO A 154 3.12 -0.77 14.43
N THR A 155 2.82 -0.67 13.13
CA THR A 155 2.72 0.58 12.38
C THR A 155 1.27 0.79 11.98
N PHE A 156 0.68 1.89 12.36
CA PHE A 156 -0.66 2.31 11.94
C PHE A 156 -0.55 3.28 10.76
N GLY A 157 -1.42 3.13 9.78
CA GLY A 157 -1.37 3.93 8.57
C GLY A 157 -2.73 4.45 8.14
N VAL A 158 -2.74 5.68 7.64
CA VAL A 158 -3.86 6.28 6.93
C VAL A 158 -3.36 6.82 5.60
N GLU A 159 -4.08 6.57 4.52
CA GLU A 159 -3.71 7.06 3.20
C GLU A 159 -4.94 7.56 2.46
N TYR A 160 -4.86 8.79 1.97
CA TYR A 160 -5.84 9.38 1.08
C TYR A 160 -5.28 9.42 -0.35
N LEU A 161 -6.10 8.98 -1.30
CA LEU A 161 -5.79 8.97 -2.72
C LEU A 161 -6.85 9.78 -3.46
N ALA A 162 -6.41 10.69 -4.33
CA ALA A 162 -7.25 11.44 -5.23
C ALA A 162 -6.73 11.25 -6.65
N SER A 163 -7.56 10.71 -7.53
CA SER A 163 -7.19 10.43 -8.92
C SER A 163 -8.04 11.27 -9.85
N GLY A 164 -7.42 11.95 -10.79
CA GLY A 164 -8.08 12.65 -11.89
C GLY A 164 -8.00 11.84 -13.16
N ASP A 165 -9.05 11.90 -13.96
CA ASP A 165 -9.25 11.46 -15.33
C ASP A 165 -10.16 10.22 -15.50
N PRO A 166 -11.17 10.27 -16.36
CA PRO A 166 -12.12 11.38 -16.53
C PRO A 166 -13.04 11.51 -15.32
N ASP A 167 -13.05 10.47 -14.45
CA ASP A 167 -13.83 10.43 -13.23
C ASP A 167 -12.90 10.68 -12.03
N PHE A 168 -13.22 11.69 -11.24
CA PHE A 168 -12.45 12.05 -10.08
C PHE A 168 -12.67 11.04 -8.94
N ASP A 169 -11.86 9.99 -8.91
CA ASP A 169 -11.92 8.96 -7.88
C ASP A 169 -11.17 9.35 -6.61
N ARG A 170 -11.79 9.15 -5.48
CA ARG A 170 -11.18 9.33 -4.16
C ARG A 170 -11.28 8.05 -3.35
N SER A 171 -10.21 7.72 -2.65
CA SER A 171 -10.26 6.60 -1.72
C SER A 171 -9.47 6.87 -0.44
N LEU A 172 -9.91 6.24 0.64
CA LEU A 172 -9.27 6.25 1.95
C LEU A 172 -8.83 4.85 2.28
N ARG A 173 -7.60 4.71 2.77
CA ARG A 173 -7.05 3.46 3.32
C ARG A 173 -6.73 3.64 4.78
N LEU A 174 -7.13 2.67 5.58
CA LEU A 174 -6.75 2.54 6.98
C LEU A 174 -6.05 1.21 7.15
N GLY A 175 -4.90 1.19 7.79
CA GLY A 175 -4.11 -0.03 7.86
C GLY A 175 -3.32 -0.18 9.14
N VAL A 176 -2.95 -1.42 9.39
CA VAL A 176 -1.99 -1.81 10.41
C VAL A 176 -1.01 -2.79 9.79
N SER A 177 0.25 -2.62 10.13
CA SER A 177 1.31 -3.55 9.71
C SER A 177 2.29 -3.77 10.86
N THR A 178 3.05 -4.83 10.73
CA THR A 178 4.13 -5.15 11.67
C THR A 178 5.26 -5.81 10.88
N GLY A 179 6.46 -5.82 11.44
CA GLY A 179 7.57 -6.52 10.81
C GLY A 179 8.81 -6.56 11.69
N ASP A 180 9.57 -7.64 11.52
CA ASP A 180 10.80 -7.86 12.26
C ASP A 180 11.91 -8.37 11.36
N LYS A 181 13.15 -8.30 11.85
CA LYS A 181 14.32 -8.87 11.19
C LYS A 181 14.60 -10.27 11.73
N ILE A 182 14.45 -11.28 10.89
CA ILE A 182 14.74 -12.68 11.21
C ILE A 182 15.82 -13.17 10.25
N ALA A 183 16.94 -13.66 10.77
CA ALA A 183 18.08 -14.14 9.99
C ALA A 183 18.55 -13.13 8.91
N GLY A 184 18.64 -11.85 9.26
CA GLY A 184 19.08 -10.78 8.36
C GLY A 184 18.03 -10.28 7.35
N LYS A 185 16.88 -10.95 7.26
CA LYS A 185 15.79 -10.59 6.33
C LYS A 185 14.69 -9.87 7.09
N LYS A 186 14.11 -8.82 6.49
CA LYS A 186 12.94 -8.16 7.07
C LYS A 186 11.67 -8.86 6.60
N LEU A 187 10.98 -9.51 7.53
CA LEU A 187 9.62 -10.02 7.34
C LEU A 187 8.62 -8.93 7.69
N SER A 188 7.51 -8.86 6.98
CA SER A 188 6.43 -7.92 7.26
C SER A 188 5.08 -8.53 6.95
N PHE A 189 4.10 -8.20 7.79
CA PHE A 189 2.70 -8.54 7.61
C PHE A 189 1.87 -7.28 7.78
N GLY A 190 0.76 -7.19 7.09
CA GLY A 190 -0.11 -6.05 7.20
C GLY A 190 -1.50 -6.35 6.71
N TYR A 191 -2.39 -5.50 7.13
CA TYR A 191 -3.77 -5.45 6.68
C TYR A 191 -4.14 -4.00 6.43
N PHE A 192 -4.89 -3.73 5.39
CA PHE A 192 -5.57 -2.47 5.25
C PHE A 192 -6.99 -2.64 4.69
N PHE A 193 -7.85 -1.75 5.12
CA PHE A 193 -9.17 -1.53 4.59
C PHE A 193 -9.12 -0.33 3.66
N GLN A 194 -9.63 -0.47 2.46
CA GLN A 194 -9.79 0.62 1.50
C GLN A 194 -11.27 0.87 1.26
N ARG A 195 -11.68 2.12 1.38
CA ARG A 195 -13.01 2.59 1.00
C ARG A 195 -12.90 3.53 -0.19
N ASP A 196 -13.70 3.28 -1.20
CA ASP A 196 -13.93 4.24 -2.26
C ASP A 196 -14.88 5.33 -1.73
N LEU A 197 -14.47 6.60 -1.84
CA LEU A 197 -15.25 7.74 -1.37
C LEU A 197 -16.13 8.34 -2.48
N THR A 198 -15.86 7.98 -3.73
CA THR A 198 -16.64 8.40 -4.90
C THR A 198 -17.79 7.42 -5.12
N ASN A 199 -17.50 6.13 -4.96
CA ASN A 199 -18.50 5.07 -5.03
C ASN A 199 -18.61 4.37 -3.67
N ALA A 200 -19.52 4.83 -2.83
CA ALA A 200 -19.65 4.42 -1.43
C ALA A 200 -19.94 2.92 -1.22
N GLY A 201 -20.33 2.20 -2.26
CA GLY A 201 -20.57 0.75 -2.22
C GLY A 201 -19.31 -0.12 -2.39
N LEU A 202 -18.18 0.46 -2.76
CA LEU A 202 -16.95 -0.31 -3.03
C LEU A 202 -16.01 -0.27 -1.84
N HIS A 203 -15.68 -1.45 -1.31
CA HIS A 203 -14.70 -1.63 -0.25
C HIS A 203 -13.73 -2.74 -0.60
N ALA A 204 -12.49 -2.64 -0.13
CA ALA A 204 -11.52 -3.70 -0.28
C ALA A 204 -10.81 -3.99 1.04
N HIS A 205 -10.68 -5.27 1.37
CA HIS A 205 -9.84 -5.79 2.43
C HIS A 205 -8.57 -6.37 1.82
N VAL A 206 -7.41 -5.93 2.30
CA VAL A 206 -6.14 -6.37 1.73
C VAL A 206 -5.24 -6.91 2.82
N LEU A 207 -4.91 -8.19 2.71
CA LEU A 207 -3.85 -8.83 3.46
C LEU A 207 -2.54 -8.71 2.68
N GLN A 208 -1.48 -8.33 3.35
CA GLN A 208 -0.17 -8.22 2.71
C GLN A 208 0.91 -8.90 3.54
N SER A 209 1.82 -9.57 2.85
CA SER A 209 3.04 -10.08 3.44
C SER A 209 4.23 -9.77 2.55
N GLY A 210 5.41 -9.66 3.15
CA GLY A 210 6.61 -9.34 2.40
C GLY A 210 7.87 -9.84 3.07
N ILE A 211 8.86 -10.13 2.23
CA ILE A 211 10.22 -10.45 2.63
C ILE A 211 11.15 -9.47 1.92
N ARG A 212 12.07 -8.87 2.65
CA ARG A 212 13.11 -7.99 2.09
C ARG A 212 14.48 -8.43 2.59
N PHE A 213 15.38 -8.62 1.64
CA PHE A 213 16.78 -8.96 1.81
C PHE A 213 17.65 -7.71 1.83
#